data_8ab21a27f008706b7f7fc87eb852eed7
#
_entry.id   8ab21a27f008706b7f7fc87eb852eed7
#
_cell.length_a   1.000
_cell.length_b   1.000
_cell.length_c   1.000
_cell.angle_alpha   90.00
_cell.angle_beta   90.00
_cell.angle_gamma   90.00
#
_symmetry.space_group_name_H-M   'P 1'
#
loop_
_entity.id
_entity.type
_entity.pdbx_description
1 polymer ?
#
loop_
_entity_poly.entity_id
_entity_poly.type
_entity_poly.pdbx_seq_one_letter_code
_entity_poly.pdbx_strand_id
1 'polypeptide(L)'
;MEGSAELGMICGGTCTILYQYLSAEDLPLIQEALRILESKEQYWLLLPVLEGKLQILQGASEIQGNGLIEIDGTQYYAERFNFDGKVYIFGGGHLAQEVVPVLSHLGFRCVVLDDREEFSKPELFTGAEEVLCVDFKDLANAVQITENDYVAVMTRGHLHDADVERFVLKT
;
A
#
# COMPACT_ATOMS: atom_id res chain seq x y z
N MET A 1 5.89 -11.47 -33.67
CA MET A 1 4.80 -10.60 -33.24
C MET A 1 3.42 -11.22 -33.49
N GLU A 2 3.27 -12.54 -33.37
CA GLU A 2 2.00 -13.24 -33.64
C GLU A 2 1.19 -13.61 -32.38
N GLY A 3 1.65 -13.26 -31.17
CA GLY A 3 0.97 -13.68 -29.94
C GLY A 3 0.11 -12.64 -29.23
N SER A 4 0.23 -11.35 -29.54
CA SER A 4 -0.46 -10.31 -28.77
C SER A 4 -1.94 -10.13 -29.12
N ALA A 5 -2.32 -10.45 -30.36
CA ALA A 5 -3.72 -10.33 -30.80
C ALA A 5 -4.63 -11.46 -30.25
N GLU A 6 -4.07 -12.65 -30.05
CA GLU A 6 -4.80 -13.80 -29.49
C GLU A 6 -5.13 -13.63 -28.00
N LEU A 7 -4.36 -12.81 -27.27
CA LEU A 7 -4.58 -12.52 -25.86
C LEU A 7 -5.47 -11.29 -25.60
N GLY A 8 -6.00 -10.67 -26.69
CA GLY A 8 -6.87 -9.49 -26.57
C GLY A 8 -6.16 -8.22 -26.07
N MET A 9 -4.83 -8.16 -26.12
CA MET A 9 -4.07 -6.97 -25.75
C MET A 9 -4.07 -5.96 -26.90
N ILE A 10 -4.67 -4.80 -26.66
CA ILE A 10 -4.81 -3.73 -27.66
C ILE A 10 -3.54 -2.86 -27.70
N CYS A 11 -2.79 -2.74 -26.61
CA CYS A 11 -1.54 -2.00 -26.53
C CYS A 11 -0.35 -2.97 -26.61
N GLY A 12 0.57 -2.72 -27.53
CA GLY A 12 1.80 -3.49 -27.66
C GLY A 12 2.65 -3.37 -26.39
N GLY A 13 3.21 -4.49 -25.95
CA GLY A 13 4.09 -4.53 -24.79
C GLY A 13 4.69 -5.92 -24.62
N THR A 14 5.73 -6.01 -23.81
CA THR A 14 6.33 -7.29 -23.40
C THR A 14 6.25 -7.40 -21.90
N CYS A 15 5.74 -8.51 -21.38
CA CYS A 15 5.80 -8.84 -19.96
C CYS A 15 6.57 -10.15 -19.78
N THR A 16 7.29 -10.22 -18.66
CA THR A 16 7.91 -11.46 -18.19
C THR A 16 7.11 -11.96 -17.01
N ILE A 17 6.67 -13.22 -17.07
CA ILE A 17 5.87 -13.83 -16.02
C ILE A 17 6.71 -14.89 -15.35
N LEU A 18 6.86 -14.79 -14.01
CA LEU A 18 7.49 -15.78 -13.17
C LEU A 18 6.41 -16.72 -12.61
N TYR A 19 6.55 -18.02 -12.88
CA TYR A 19 5.70 -19.06 -12.30
C TYR A 19 6.45 -19.78 -11.20
N GLN A 20 5.99 -19.65 -9.96
CA GLN A 20 6.54 -20.34 -8.81
C GLN A 20 5.70 -21.58 -8.49
N TYR A 21 6.32 -22.76 -8.59
CA TYR A 21 5.69 -23.98 -8.09
C TYR A 21 5.89 -24.07 -6.57
N LEU A 22 4.78 -24.30 -5.86
CA LEU A 22 4.77 -24.52 -4.42
C LEU A 22 4.51 -25.99 -4.13
N SER A 23 5.34 -26.59 -3.30
CA SER A 23 5.25 -27.97 -2.84
C SER A 23 4.77 -28.06 -1.39
N ALA A 24 4.56 -29.26 -0.89
CA ALA A 24 4.26 -29.46 0.53
C ALA A 24 5.41 -29.04 1.46
N GLU A 25 6.64 -28.99 0.96
CA GLU A 25 7.81 -28.54 1.72
C GLU A 25 7.79 -27.03 1.99
N ASP A 26 7.08 -26.25 1.17
CA ASP A 26 6.95 -24.79 1.30
C ASP A 26 5.85 -24.38 2.29
N LEU A 27 5.05 -25.36 2.78
CA LEU A 27 3.93 -25.08 3.68
C LEU A 27 4.32 -24.31 4.94
N PRO A 28 5.46 -24.57 5.62
CA PRO A 28 5.88 -23.76 6.77
C PRO A 28 6.12 -22.29 6.42
N LEU A 29 6.71 -22.03 5.26
CA LEU A 29 6.95 -20.68 4.77
C LEU A 29 5.65 -19.95 4.45
N ILE A 30 4.68 -20.63 3.84
CA ILE A 30 3.36 -20.07 3.54
C ILE A 30 2.59 -19.76 4.83
N GLN A 31 2.70 -20.62 5.85
CA GLN A 31 2.10 -20.35 7.16
C GLN A 31 2.75 -19.15 7.84
N GLU A 32 4.06 -18.97 7.69
CA GLU A 32 4.76 -17.77 8.16
C GLU A 32 4.30 -16.53 7.41
N ALA A 33 4.20 -16.60 6.07
CA ALA A 33 3.67 -15.53 5.25
C ALA A 33 2.30 -15.05 5.73
N LEU A 34 1.39 -15.96 6.04
CA LEU A 34 0.06 -15.61 6.56
C LEU A 34 0.13 -14.87 7.90
N ARG A 35 1.04 -15.27 8.79
CA ARG A 35 1.24 -14.55 10.07
C ARG A 35 1.82 -13.15 9.88
N ILE A 36 2.72 -13.01 8.91
CA ILE A 36 3.34 -11.73 8.57
C ILE A 36 2.33 -10.73 7.99
N LEU A 37 1.32 -11.19 7.25
CA LEU A 37 0.27 -10.31 6.73
C LEU A 37 -0.49 -9.54 7.83
N GLU A 38 -0.51 -10.09 9.05
CA GLU A 38 -1.13 -9.44 10.21
C GLU A 38 -0.13 -8.55 11.00
N SER A 39 1.17 -8.62 10.65
CA SER A 39 2.21 -7.82 11.33
C SER A 39 2.30 -6.41 10.74
N LYS A 40 2.88 -5.48 11.51
CA LYS A 40 3.17 -4.11 11.05
C LYS A 40 4.58 -3.94 10.53
N GLU A 41 5.37 -5.01 10.47
CA GLU A 41 6.75 -4.96 10.06
C GLU A 41 6.89 -5.20 8.55
N GLN A 42 7.89 -4.61 7.95
CA GLN A 42 8.16 -4.73 6.52
C GLN A 42 8.88 -6.02 6.19
N TYR A 43 8.36 -6.75 5.22
CA TYR A 43 8.95 -7.99 4.72
C TYR A 43 9.07 -7.98 3.19
N TRP A 44 10.01 -8.77 2.70
CA TRP A 44 10.22 -9.04 1.30
C TRP A 44 10.01 -10.52 1.01
N LEU A 45 9.22 -10.82 0.01
CA LEU A 45 9.12 -12.15 -0.57
C LEU A 45 10.13 -12.26 -1.70
N LEU A 46 11.00 -13.27 -1.62
CA LEU A 46 12.02 -13.55 -2.62
C LEU A 46 11.64 -14.80 -3.41
N LEU A 47 11.30 -14.62 -4.66
CA LEU A 47 10.93 -15.67 -5.61
C LEU A 47 12.14 -16.00 -6.46
N PRO A 48 12.71 -17.22 -6.38
CA PRO A 48 13.87 -17.58 -7.21
C PRO A 48 13.48 -17.60 -8.68
N VAL A 49 14.34 -17.02 -9.55
CA VAL A 49 14.05 -16.90 -10.98
C VAL A 49 14.32 -18.21 -11.72
N LEU A 50 15.36 -18.94 -11.36
CA LEU A 50 15.75 -20.23 -11.95
C LEU A 50 15.84 -21.31 -10.88
N GLU A 51 16.92 -21.26 -10.08
CA GLU A 51 17.20 -22.22 -9.02
C GLU A 51 17.25 -21.50 -7.69
N GLY A 52 16.77 -22.15 -6.63
CA GLY A 52 16.76 -21.58 -5.29
C GLY A 52 15.50 -21.95 -4.53
N LYS A 53 15.38 -21.40 -3.34
CA LYS A 53 14.21 -21.57 -2.48
C LYS A 53 13.49 -20.24 -2.32
N LEU A 54 12.17 -20.32 -2.24
CA LEU A 54 11.34 -19.21 -1.80
C LEU A 54 11.78 -18.77 -0.40
N GLN A 55 11.91 -17.46 -0.18
CA GLN A 55 12.37 -16.90 1.09
C GLN A 55 11.53 -15.69 1.48
N ILE A 56 11.48 -15.42 2.78
CA ILE A 56 10.93 -14.19 3.34
C ILE A 56 12.04 -13.52 4.14
N LEU A 57 12.30 -12.25 3.84
CA LEU A 57 13.27 -11.44 4.55
C LEU A 57 12.57 -10.28 5.28
N GLN A 58 12.94 -10.09 6.54
CA GLN A 58 12.52 -8.94 7.33
C GLN A 58 13.50 -7.79 7.16
N GLY A 59 12.97 -6.58 6.94
CA GLY A 59 13.73 -5.33 7.08
C GLY A 59 14.96 -5.19 6.17
N ALA A 60 14.98 -5.79 4.98
CA ALA A 60 16.09 -5.71 4.06
C ALA A 60 16.19 -4.30 3.45
N SER A 61 16.89 -3.39 4.13
CA SER A 61 17.10 -1.99 3.71
C SER A 61 17.86 -1.85 2.37
N GLU A 62 18.50 -2.92 1.91
CA GLU A 62 19.23 -2.96 0.65
C GLU A 62 18.30 -3.12 -0.57
N ILE A 63 17.06 -3.58 -0.36
CA ILE A 63 16.06 -3.77 -1.42
C ILE A 63 15.21 -2.51 -1.53
N GLN A 64 15.44 -1.72 -2.59
CA GLN A 64 14.79 -0.41 -2.76
C GLN A 64 13.39 -0.45 -3.40
N GLY A 65 12.96 -1.62 -3.90
CA GLY A 65 11.66 -1.76 -4.57
C GLY A 65 11.45 -3.14 -5.17
N ASN A 66 10.26 -3.39 -5.67
CA ASN A 66 9.96 -4.63 -6.37
C ASN A 66 10.83 -4.77 -7.62
N GLY A 67 11.42 -5.94 -7.85
CA GLY A 67 12.26 -6.17 -9.01
C GLY A 67 13.24 -7.32 -8.88
N LEU A 68 14.10 -7.45 -9.89
CA LEU A 68 15.15 -8.46 -9.91
C LEU A 68 16.32 -8.02 -9.03
N ILE A 69 16.76 -8.91 -8.16
CA ILE A 69 17.93 -8.74 -7.29
C ILE A 69 18.81 -10.00 -7.33
N GLU A 70 20.04 -9.87 -6.89
CA GLU A 70 20.96 -11.00 -6.74
C GLU A 70 21.44 -11.08 -5.28
N ILE A 71 21.32 -12.26 -4.68
CA ILE A 71 21.79 -12.56 -3.33
C ILE A 71 22.63 -13.84 -3.42
N ASP A 72 23.89 -13.77 -3.00
CA ASP A 72 24.84 -14.91 -2.99
C ASP A 72 24.90 -15.67 -4.33
N GLY A 73 24.87 -14.93 -5.45
CA GLY A 73 24.93 -15.50 -6.80
C GLY A 73 23.61 -16.12 -7.29
N THR A 74 22.54 -16.03 -6.52
CA THR A 74 21.18 -16.47 -6.90
C THR A 74 20.32 -15.29 -7.26
N GLN A 75 19.66 -15.35 -8.42
CA GLN A 75 18.76 -14.32 -8.87
C GLN A 75 17.33 -14.54 -8.34
N TYR A 76 16.79 -13.51 -7.73
CA TYR A 76 15.43 -13.49 -7.20
C TYR A 76 14.62 -12.34 -7.81
N TYR A 77 13.33 -12.53 -7.91
CA TYR A 77 12.38 -11.42 -7.97
C TYR A 77 11.95 -11.09 -6.53
N ALA A 78 12.30 -9.90 -6.09
CA ALA A 78 11.90 -9.40 -4.78
C ALA A 78 10.56 -8.67 -4.90
N GLU A 79 9.62 -9.02 -4.05
CA GLU A 79 8.33 -8.37 -3.94
C GLU A 79 8.10 -7.93 -2.50
N ARG A 80 7.69 -6.68 -2.31
CA ARG A 80 7.31 -6.20 -0.99
C ARG A 80 6.09 -6.97 -0.53
N PHE A 81 6.24 -7.67 0.56
CA PHE A 81 5.21 -8.48 1.17
C PHE A 81 4.74 -7.77 2.44
N ASN A 82 3.44 -7.66 2.66
CA ASN A 82 2.87 -6.89 3.74
C ASN A 82 3.12 -5.37 3.59
N PHE A 83 2.35 -4.74 2.73
CA PHE A 83 2.33 -3.29 2.58
C PHE A 83 1.43 -2.69 3.67
N ASP A 84 2.04 -2.06 4.68
CA ASP A 84 1.32 -1.45 5.81
C ASP A 84 0.97 0.03 5.60
N GLY A 85 1.14 0.55 4.39
CA GLY A 85 0.80 1.93 4.07
C GLY A 85 -0.71 2.18 4.13
N LYS A 86 -1.07 3.31 4.75
CA LYS A 86 -2.45 3.82 4.80
C LYS A 86 -2.64 4.91 3.77
N VAL A 87 -3.88 5.16 3.40
CA VAL A 87 -4.27 6.35 2.65
C VAL A 87 -4.91 7.33 3.62
N TYR A 88 -4.20 8.40 3.95
CA TYR A 88 -4.72 9.50 4.75
C TYR A 88 -5.46 10.48 3.84
N ILE A 89 -6.74 10.67 4.10
CA ILE A 89 -7.63 11.52 3.30
C ILE A 89 -8.00 12.73 4.15
N PHE A 90 -7.41 13.87 3.86
CA PHE A 90 -7.67 15.13 4.54
C PHE A 90 -8.83 15.86 3.87
N GLY A 91 -9.98 15.84 4.50
CA GLY A 91 -11.25 16.36 4.03
C GLY A 91 -12.30 15.27 3.82
N GLY A 92 -13.28 15.18 4.72
CA GLY A 92 -14.38 14.20 4.73
C GLY A 92 -15.61 14.60 3.90
N GLY A 93 -15.45 15.50 2.92
CA GLY A 93 -16.53 15.94 2.05
C GLY A 93 -17.10 14.84 1.14
N HIS A 94 -18.10 15.20 0.31
CA HIS A 94 -18.77 14.25 -0.56
C HIS A 94 -17.83 13.46 -1.47
N LEU A 95 -16.73 14.10 -1.95
CA LEU A 95 -15.75 13.42 -2.77
C LEU A 95 -15.04 12.29 -1.99
N ALA A 96 -14.66 12.52 -0.76
CA ALA A 96 -14.03 11.50 0.09
C ALA A 96 -15.00 10.33 0.34
N GLN A 97 -16.29 10.60 0.52
CA GLN A 97 -17.32 9.56 0.73
C GLN A 97 -17.45 8.61 -0.45
N GLU A 98 -17.16 9.08 -1.68
CA GLU A 98 -17.14 8.25 -2.90
C GLU A 98 -15.79 7.57 -3.14
N VAL A 99 -14.69 8.22 -2.77
CA VAL A 99 -13.32 7.70 -3.00
C VAL A 99 -12.98 6.58 -2.02
N VAL A 100 -13.35 6.71 -0.75
CA VAL A 100 -13.02 5.72 0.29
C VAL A 100 -13.51 4.30 -0.03
N PRO A 101 -14.78 4.08 -0.45
CA PRO A 101 -15.23 2.74 -0.82
C PRO A 101 -14.43 2.12 -1.97
N VAL A 102 -14.01 2.94 -2.95
CA VAL A 102 -13.20 2.48 -4.09
C VAL A 102 -11.80 2.05 -3.62
N LEU A 103 -11.14 2.88 -2.81
CA LEU A 103 -9.82 2.57 -2.26
C LEU A 103 -9.87 1.33 -1.35
N SER A 104 -10.89 1.23 -0.49
CA SER A 104 -11.10 0.07 0.36
C SER A 104 -11.33 -1.21 -0.46
N HIS A 105 -12.11 -1.13 -1.56
CA HIS A 105 -12.31 -2.25 -2.48
C HIS A 105 -11.00 -2.71 -3.15
N LEU A 106 -10.07 -1.78 -3.37
CA LEU A 106 -8.73 -2.08 -3.90
C LEU A 106 -7.75 -2.58 -2.81
N GLY A 107 -8.20 -2.72 -1.56
CA GLY A 107 -7.38 -3.22 -0.47
C GLY A 107 -6.59 -2.15 0.29
N PHE A 108 -6.81 -0.86 0.01
CA PHE A 108 -6.17 0.21 0.77
C PHE A 108 -6.85 0.42 2.13
N ARG A 109 -6.05 0.68 3.14
CA ARG A 109 -6.48 1.07 4.49
C ARG A 109 -6.66 2.59 4.53
N CYS A 110 -7.90 3.06 4.61
CA CYS A 110 -8.20 4.48 4.55
C CYS A 110 -8.40 5.08 5.94
N VAL A 111 -7.76 6.21 6.20
CA VAL A 111 -7.97 7.06 7.38
C VAL A 111 -8.49 8.41 6.90
N VAL A 112 -9.69 8.78 7.32
CA VAL A 112 -10.33 10.05 6.93
C VAL A 112 -10.21 11.06 8.05
N LEU A 113 -9.84 12.30 7.71
CA LEU A 113 -9.70 13.39 8.66
C LEU A 113 -10.50 14.63 8.17
N ASP A 114 -11.33 15.20 9.03
CA ASP A 114 -11.99 16.48 8.75
C ASP A 114 -12.04 17.33 10.03
N ASP A 115 -12.12 18.65 9.90
CA ASP A 115 -12.22 19.58 11.01
C ASP A 115 -13.65 19.81 11.50
N ARG A 116 -14.62 19.19 10.83
CA ARG A 116 -16.04 19.31 11.12
C ARG A 116 -16.62 17.99 11.61
N GLU A 117 -17.27 18.00 12.76
CA GLU A 117 -17.86 16.82 13.37
C GLU A 117 -18.90 16.13 12.45
N GLU A 118 -19.69 16.90 11.71
CA GLU A 118 -20.69 16.36 10.79
C GLU A 118 -20.10 15.62 9.59
N PHE A 119 -18.81 15.84 9.24
CA PHE A 119 -18.07 15.17 8.16
C PHE A 119 -17.03 14.18 8.67
N SER A 120 -16.97 13.97 9.99
CA SER A 120 -16.03 13.03 10.63
C SER A 120 -16.79 11.87 11.30
N LYS A 121 -17.85 11.39 10.67
CA LYS A 121 -18.67 10.29 11.18
C LYS A 121 -18.34 9.00 10.44
N PRO A 122 -18.01 7.90 11.14
CA PRO A 122 -17.69 6.61 10.50
C PRO A 122 -18.78 6.11 9.54
N GLU A 123 -20.05 6.42 9.81
CA GLU A 123 -21.17 5.98 8.98
C GLU A 123 -21.15 6.57 7.56
N LEU A 124 -20.40 7.65 7.35
CA LEU A 124 -20.26 8.29 6.04
C LEU A 124 -19.24 7.60 5.14
N PHE A 125 -18.36 6.73 5.71
CA PHE A 125 -17.20 6.20 4.99
C PHE A 125 -17.16 4.68 5.04
N THR A 126 -17.94 4.04 4.19
CA THR A 126 -17.95 2.58 4.10
C THR A 126 -16.57 2.06 3.74
N GLY A 127 -15.97 1.24 4.60
CA GLY A 127 -14.66 0.64 4.39
C GLY A 127 -13.48 1.49 4.87
N ALA A 128 -13.70 2.65 5.47
CA ALA A 128 -12.63 3.35 6.19
C ALA A 128 -12.20 2.54 7.41
N GLU A 129 -10.89 2.50 7.67
CA GLU A 129 -10.35 1.90 8.88
C GLU A 129 -10.58 2.82 10.09
N GLU A 130 -10.41 4.12 9.87
CA GLU A 130 -10.52 5.13 10.92
C GLU A 130 -11.08 6.44 10.36
N VAL A 131 -11.86 7.14 11.16
CA VAL A 131 -12.41 8.46 10.83
C VAL A 131 -12.21 9.38 12.02
N LEU A 132 -11.51 10.49 11.81
CA LEU A 132 -11.04 11.38 12.86
C LEU A 132 -11.56 12.81 12.65
N CYS A 133 -12.08 13.41 13.73
CA CYS A 133 -12.31 14.85 13.78
C CYS A 133 -11.07 15.53 14.35
N VAL A 134 -10.39 16.37 13.56
CA VAL A 134 -9.09 16.95 13.92
C VAL A 134 -9.01 18.43 13.58
N ASP A 135 -8.22 19.18 14.33
CA ASP A 135 -7.81 20.53 13.90
C ASP A 135 -6.65 20.40 12.90
N PHE A 136 -6.83 20.84 11.66
CA PHE A 136 -5.79 20.82 10.63
C PHE A 136 -4.55 21.68 10.96
N LYS A 137 -4.62 22.48 12.01
CA LYS A 137 -3.47 23.24 12.53
C LYS A 137 -2.65 22.45 13.54
N ASP A 138 -3.17 21.32 14.04
CA ASP A 138 -2.53 20.46 15.07
C ASP A 138 -2.42 19.00 14.64
N LEU A 139 -2.07 18.76 13.39
CA LEU A 139 -2.00 17.41 12.82
C LEU A 139 -0.91 16.53 13.45
N ALA A 140 0.17 17.14 13.92
CA ALA A 140 1.28 16.42 14.53
C ALA A 140 0.88 15.64 15.80
N ASN A 141 -0.16 16.08 16.50
CA ASN A 141 -0.72 15.38 17.66
C ASN A 141 -1.85 14.42 17.29
N ALA A 142 -2.41 14.55 16.09
CA ALA A 142 -3.56 13.77 15.65
C ALA A 142 -3.17 12.49 14.91
N VAL A 143 -2.14 12.55 14.06
CA VAL A 143 -1.72 11.42 13.21
C VAL A 143 -0.22 11.35 13.05
N GLN A 144 0.26 10.13 12.84
CA GLN A 144 1.64 9.87 12.44
C GLN A 144 1.64 9.29 11.03
N ILE A 145 2.19 10.03 10.08
CA ILE A 145 2.35 9.63 8.69
C ILE A 145 3.78 9.14 8.49
N THR A 146 3.96 8.09 7.71
CA THR A 146 5.26 7.49 7.42
C THR A 146 5.55 7.54 5.92
N GLU A 147 6.78 7.23 5.52
CA GLU A 147 7.20 7.16 4.12
C GLU A 147 6.44 6.09 3.29
N ASN A 148 5.74 5.18 3.96
CA ASN A 148 4.95 4.14 3.32
C ASN A 148 3.50 4.54 3.07
N ASP A 149 3.07 5.69 3.60
CA ASP A 149 1.69 6.13 3.53
C ASP A 149 1.44 7.01 2.29
N TYR A 150 0.20 7.01 1.86
CA TYR A 150 -0.31 7.91 0.82
C TYR A 150 -1.14 9.02 1.46
N VAL A 151 -1.11 10.17 0.83
CA VAL A 151 -1.88 11.33 1.29
C VAL A 151 -2.73 11.90 0.16
N ALA A 152 -4.00 12.08 0.42
CA ALA A 152 -4.93 12.80 -0.44
C ALA A 152 -5.43 14.05 0.27
N VAL A 153 -5.13 15.23 -0.28
CA VAL A 153 -5.56 16.52 0.27
C VAL A 153 -6.76 17.01 -0.53
N MET A 154 -7.92 17.08 0.12
CA MET A 154 -9.18 17.50 -0.49
C MET A 154 -10.05 18.29 0.49
N THR A 155 -9.41 19.24 1.21
CA THR A 155 -10.09 20.04 2.21
C THR A 155 -11.10 21.00 1.59
N ARG A 156 -12.03 21.46 2.38
CA ARG A 156 -13.09 22.37 1.92
C ARG A 156 -12.52 23.70 1.42
N GLY A 157 -12.72 23.99 0.12
CA GLY A 157 -12.40 25.29 -0.47
C GLY A 157 -10.91 25.64 -0.37
N HIS A 158 -10.03 24.65 -0.26
CA HIS A 158 -8.58 24.82 -0.15
C HIS A 158 -8.10 25.59 1.09
N LEU A 159 -8.96 25.74 2.10
CA LEU A 159 -8.66 26.56 3.28
C LEU A 159 -7.50 26.00 4.10
N HIS A 160 -7.36 24.67 4.15
CA HIS A 160 -6.36 23.97 4.95
C HIS A 160 -5.37 23.16 4.13
N ASP A 161 -5.47 23.18 2.80
CA ASP A 161 -4.57 22.41 1.93
C ASP A 161 -3.12 22.72 2.25
N ALA A 162 -2.76 24.01 2.35
CA ALA A 162 -1.40 24.44 2.66
C ALA A 162 -0.93 24.04 4.07
N ASP A 163 -1.82 23.90 5.04
CA ASP A 163 -1.48 23.45 6.39
C ASP A 163 -1.18 21.96 6.39
N VAL A 164 -2.01 21.16 5.70
CA VAL A 164 -1.82 19.72 5.51
C VAL A 164 -0.55 19.45 4.72
N GLU A 165 -0.36 20.09 3.55
CA GLU A 165 0.83 19.91 2.73
C GLU A 165 2.11 20.24 3.51
N ARG A 166 2.10 21.32 4.27
CA ARG A 166 3.25 21.74 5.10
C ARG A 166 3.55 20.75 6.23
N PHE A 167 2.55 20.09 6.76
CA PHE A 167 2.71 19.02 7.74
C PHE A 167 3.32 17.78 7.09
N VAL A 168 2.71 17.28 6.01
CA VAL A 168 3.13 16.06 5.31
C VAL A 168 4.55 16.14 4.77
N LEU A 169 4.94 17.30 4.20
CA LEU A 169 6.28 17.47 3.63
C LEU A 169 7.39 17.61 4.69
N LYS A 170 7.06 17.61 5.98
CA LYS A 170 8.03 17.66 7.08
C LYS A 170 8.18 16.33 7.81
N THR A 171 7.29 15.39 7.54
CA THR A 171 7.35 14.00 8.04
C THR A 171 8.17 13.15 7.10
#